data_a3a596b186b6006962d9e704e5bb6852
#
_entry.id   a3a596b186b6006962d9e704e5bb6852
#
_cell.length_a   1.000
_cell.length_b   1.000
_cell.length_c   1.000
_cell.angle_alpha   90.00
_cell.angle_beta   90.00
_cell.angle_gamma   90.00
#
_symmetry.space_group_name_H-M   'P 1'
#
loop_
_entity.id
_entity.type
_entity.pdbx_description
1 polymer ?
#
loop_
_entity_poly.entity_id
_entity_poly.type
_entity_poly.pdbx_seq_one_letter_code
_entity_poly.pdbx_strand_id
1 'polypeptide(L)'
;MFLPVKADFTLPRFPWLTTIVCALCFGIFLIQVNDWNKFEDAVYAFCGASRSNITRMIFNEISDNSPEACLEVMYGIANSGDEQSAIQKMVSEMSPLKSFSVEDSKIYVSDMLNEELRNYRIKVPEHPDKGLAYYTETWNPLTMIASAFAHGSWSHIIFNLFFFVAFAATIEVLIGPIAYVGLFLAVSLFTGVFSSVSALASGSHFSTLGLSGVVMGMMGLFAYLLPKGKIRCYYWFIIFFGSVAIPAWALALWYIGGDIYALFASTEHGMVNVMAHVTGGIAGYLFGIIFLQKVRGETRMMQQEADRKALTARIA
;
A
#
# COMPACT_ATOMS: atom_id res chain seq x y z
N MET A 1 17.16 8.86 -8.80
CA MET A 1 16.21 8.61 -7.68
C MET A 1 16.53 9.61 -6.57
N PHE A 2 15.51 10.23 -5.96
CA PHE A 2 15.66 11.09 -4.79
C PHE A 2 15.06 10.39 -3.57
N LEU A 3 15.86 10.18 -2.52
CA LEU A 3 15.44 9.55 -1.28
C LEU A 3 15.36 10.63 -0.19
N PRO A 4 14.15 11.02 0.28
CA PRO A 4 14.01 11.95 1.38
C PRO A 4 14.46 11.30 2.68
N VAL A 5 15.26 12.00 3.47
CA VAL A 5 15.86 11.43 4.70
C VAL A 5 15.42 12.19 5.94
N LYS A 6 15.40 13.51 5.89
CA LYS A 6 14.99 14.35 7.00
C LYS A 6 14.55 15.74 6.57
N ALA A 7 13.63 16.34 7.32
CA ALA A 7 13.35 17.75 7.20
C ALA A 7 14.57 18.58 7.66
N ASP A 8 14.78 19.74 7.02
CA ASP A 8 15.75 20.74 7.45
C ASP A 8 15.16 21.53 8.64
N PHE A 9 14.85 20.80 9.71
CA PHE A 9 14.22 21.27 10.92
C PHE A 9 14.89 20.60 12.13
N THR A 10 15.30 21.41 13.12
CA THR A 10 15.91 20.88 14.34
C THR A 10 14.82 20.37 15.26
N LEU A 11 14.82 19.07 15.55
CA LEU A 11 13.85 18.43 16.44
C LEU A 11 14.20 18.77 17.90
N PRO A 12 13.37 19.51 18.66
CA PRO A 12 13.62 19.83 20.06
C PRO A 12 13.38 18.65 21.00
N ARG A 13 12.73 17.59 20.53
CA ARG A 13 12.45 16.36 21.26
C ARG A 13 12.48 15.15 20.33
N PHE A 14 12.66 13.96 20.91
CA PHE A 14 12.67 12.72 20.15
C PHE A 14 11.24 12.34 19.68
N PRO A 15 11.06 11.93 18.41
CA PRO A 15 9.76 11.58 17.83
C PRO A 15 9.40 10.11 18.15
N TRP A 16 8.90 9.87 19.37
CA TRP A 16 8.63 8.52 19.86
C TRP A 16 7.54 7.79 19.09
N LEU A 17 6.44 8.46 18.74
CA LEU A 17 5.34 7.82 18.00
C LEU A 17 5.77 7.43 16.59
N THR A 18 6.50 8.29 15.90
CA THR A 18 7.10 7.97 14.59
C THR A 18 7.98 6.74 14.68
N THR A 19 8.83 6.66 15.73
CA THR A 19 9.71 5.50 15.97
C THR A 19 8.91 4.24 16.26
N ILE A 20 7.85 4.34 17.08
CA ILE A 20 6.97 3.21 17.42
C ILE A 20 6.26 2.70 16.15
N VAL A 21 5.71 3.59 15.31
CA VAL A 21 5.07 3.19 14.04
C VAL A 21 6.08 2.46 13.14
N CYS A 22 7.30 2.98 13.00
CA CYS A 22 8.35 2.30 12.24
C CYS A 22 8.68 0.92 12.79
N ALA A 23 8.81 0.79 14.11
CA ALA A 23 9.11 -0.49 14.77
C ALA A 23 7.95 -1.49 14.58
N LEU A 24 6.70 -1.04 14.67
CA LEU A 24 5.52 -1.87 14.42
C LEU A 24 5.46 -2.35 12.96
N CYS A 25 5.63 -1.45 11.98
CA CYS A 25 5.67 -1.82 10.57
C CYS A 25 6.77 -2.86 10.30
N PHE A 26 7.97 -2.64 10.83
CA PHE A 26 9.09 -3.55 10.63
C PHE A 26 8.85 -4.90 11.32
N GLY A 27 8.35 -4.92 12.55
CA GLY A 27 8.03 -6.15 13.28
C GLY A 27 6.93 -6.96 12.59
N ILE A 28 5.85 -6.31 12.15
CA ILE A 28 4.77 -6.95 11.39
C ILE A 28 5.31 -7.51 10.07
N PHE A 29 6.14 -6.75 9.37
CA PHE A 29 6.72 -7.20 8.11
C PHE A 29 7.61 -8.44 8.26
N LEU A 30 8.39 -8.53 9.35
CA LEU A 30 9.18 -9.76 9.63
C LEU A 30 8.28 -10.99 9.84
N ILE A 31 7.13 -10.81 10.48
CA ILE A 31 6.13 -11.87 10.63
C ILE A 31 5.56 -12.23 9.26
N GLN A 32 5.16 -11.24 8.44
CA GLN A 32 4.67 -11.47 7.08
C GLN A 32 5.68 -12.24 6.22
N VAL A 33 6.97 -11.88 6.24
CA VAL A 33 8.02 -12.59 5.49
C VAL A 33 8.13 -14.06 5.91
N ASN A 34 8.09 -14.35 7.22
CA ASN A 34 8.13 -15.72 7.70
C ASN A 34 6.89 -16.52 7.27
N ASP A 35 5.71 -15.90 7.28
CA ASP A 35 4.47 -16.55 6.89
C ASP A 35 4.35 -16.67 5.36
N TRP A 36 4.92 -15.73 4.59
CA TRP A 36 5.09 -15.83 3.14
C TRP A 36 5.93 -17.06 2.76
N ASN A 37 7.07 -17.28 3.39
CA ASN A 37 7.91 -18.43 3.11
C ASN A 37 7.14 -19.74 3.36
N LYS A 38 6.41 -19.85 4.48
CA LYS A 38 5.58 -21.03 4.77
C LYS A 38 4.44 -21.21 3.75
N PHE A 39 3.82 -20.11 3.35
CA PHE A 39 2.76 -20.13 2.37
C PHE A 39 3.27 -20.60 1.00
N GLU A 40 4.37 -20.04 0.51
CA GLU A 40 4.99 -20.42 -0.75
C GLU A 40 5.41 -21.89 -0.75
N ASP A 41 6.13 -22.35 0.29
CA ASP A 41 6.54 -23.74 0.42
C ASP A 41 5.33 -24.69 0.37
N ALA A 42 4.24 -24.35 1.07
CA ALA A 42 3.03 -25.16 1.08
C ALA A 42 2.31 -25.17 -0.28
N VAL A 43 2.25 -24.02 -0.98
CA VAL A 43 1.68 -23.93 -2.33
C VAL A 43 2.47 -24.74 -3.32
N TYR A 44 3.81 -24.62 -3.32
CA TYR A 44 4.65 -25.41 -4.22
C TYR A 44 4.56 -26.90 -3.91
N ALA A 45 4.51 -27.31 -2.65
CA ALA A 45 4.31 -28.69 -2.25
C ALA A 45 2.92 -29.21 -2.71
N PHE A 46 1.87 -28.38 -2.56
CA PHE A 46 0.52 -28.71 -3.03
C PHE A 46 0.49 -28.85 -4.56
N CYS A 47 0.98 -27.88 -5.30
CA CYS A 47 0.95 -27.89 -6.76
C CYS A 47 1.93 -28.89 -7.39
N GLY A 48 3.04 -29.22 -6.73
CA GLY A 48 3.99 -30.25 -7.14
C GLY A 48 3.50 -31.70 -6.92
N ALA A 49 2.41 -31.89 -6.14
CA ALA A 49 1.84 -33.20 -5.93
C ALA A 49 1.28 -33.80 -7.25
N SER A 50 1.41 -35.12 -7.39
CA SER A 50 0.92 -35.85 -8.57
C SER A 50 -0.62 -35.74 -8.65
N ARG A 51 -1.11 -35.29 -9.80
CA ARG A 51 -2.53 -35.19 -10.14
C ARG A 51 -2.90 -36.05 -11.33
N SER A 52 -4.20 -36.31 -11.48
CA SER A 52 -4.72 -37.00 -12.66
C SER A 52 -4.40 -36.19 -13.96
N ASN A 53 -4.32 -36.87 -15.08
CA ASN A 53 -4.13 -36.23 -16.36
C ASN A 53 -5.27 -35.24 -16.67
N ILE A 54 -6.50 -35.59 -16.25
CA ILE A 54 -7.69 -34.75 -16.46
C ILE A 54 -7.58 -33.46 -15.64
N THR A 55 -7.22 -33.54 -14.35
CA THR A 55 -7.03 -32.38 -13.48
C THR A 55 -5.97 -31.43 -14.06
N ARG A 56 -4.83 -31.98 -14.52
CA ARG A 56 -3.77 -31.16 -15.14
C ARG A 56 -4.23 -30.50 -16.43
N MET A 57 -4.97 -31.22 -17.26
CA MET A 57 -5.53 -30.68 -18.50
C MET A 57 -6.51 -29.53 -18.21
N ILE A 58 -7.36 -29.67 -17.20
CA ILE A 58 -8.30 -28.63 -16.80
C ILE A 58 -7.57 -27.38 -16.29
N PHE A 59 -6.57 -27.54 -15.44
CA PHE A 59 -5.78 -26.42 -14.97
C PHE A 59 -5.08 -25.66 -16.09
N ASN A 60 -4.48 -26.41 -17.05
CA ASN A 60 -3.83 -25.81 -18.22
C ASN A 60 -4.82 -25.09 -19.13
N GLU A 61 -6.02 -25.63 -19.33
CA GLU A 61 -7.06 -24.98 -20.14
C GLU A 61 -7.52 -23.66 -19.49
N ILE A 62 -7.77 -23.64 -18.17
CA ILE A 62 -8.21 -22.46 -17.43
C ILE A 62 -7.14 -21.37 -17.42
N SER A 63 -5.85 -21.72 -17.39
CA SER A 63 -4.72 -20.80 -17.30
C SER A 63 -3.99 -20.55 -18.62
N ASP A 64 -4.62 -20.83 -19.77
CA ASP A 64 -4.00 -20.69 -21.09
C ASP A 64 -2.63 -21.38 -21.22
N ASN A 65 -2.50 -22.59 -20.68
CA ASN A 65 -1.28 -23.37 -20.62
C ASN A 65 -0.10 -22.72 -19.89
N SER A 66 -0.38 -21.92 -18.88
CA SER A 66 0.65 -21.37 -18.00
C SER A 66 1.51 -22.50 -17.35
N PRO A 67 2.83 -22.33 -17.24
CA PRO A 67 3.68 -23.27 -16.53
C PRO A 67 3.30 -23.35 -15.04
N GLU A 68 2.61 -22.36 -14.50
CA GLU A 68 2.15 -22.27 -13.11
C GLU A 68 0.63 -22.47 -12.96
N ALA A 69 0.01 -23.21 -13.88
CA ALA A 69 -1.45 -23.39 -13.99
C ALA A 69 -2.15 -23.72 -12.65
N CYS A 70 -1.59 -24.66 -11.87
CA CYS A 70 -2.15 -24.99 -10.56
C CYS A 70 -2.13 -23.80 -9.59
N LEU A 71 -1.01 -23.07 -9.56
CA LEU A 71 -0.86 -21.88 -8.70
C LEU A 71 -1.89 -20.82 -9.09
N GLU A 72 -1.97 -20.47 -10.35
CA GLU A 72 -2.88 -19.43 -10.86
C GLU A 72 -4.35 -19.76 -10.56
N VAL A 73 -4.77 -20.99 -10.87
CA VAL A 73 -6.15 -21.43 -10.66
C VAL A 73 -6.49 -21.48 -9.16
N MET A 74 -5.67 -22.15 -8.35
CA MET A 74 -5.94 -22.29 -6.92
C MET A 74 -5.85 -20.96 -6.17
N TYR A 75 -4.83 -20.16 -6.46
CA TYR A 75 -4.66 -18.83 -5.87
C TYR A 75 -5.80 -17.88 -6.28
N GLY A 76 -6.17 -17.90 -7.57
CA GLY A 76 -7.27 -17.09 -8.10
C GLY A 76 -8.61 -17.40 -7.42
N ILE A 77 -8.92 -18.69 -7.19
CA ILE A 77 -10.14 -19.09 -6.49
C ILE A 77 -10.04 -18.73 -5.00
N ALA A 78 -8.98 -19.15 -4.31
CA ALA A 78 -8.84 -19.02 -2.87
C ALA A 78 -8.78 -17.56 -2.37
N ASN A 79 -8.35 -16.63 -3.22
CA ASN A 79 -8.26 -15.20 -2.91
C ASN A 79 -9.37 -14.36 -3.57
N SER A 80 -10.31 -14.99 -4.27
CA SER A 80 -11.51 -14.29 -4.74
C SER A 80 -12.44 -13.93 -3.56
N GLY A 81 -13.15 -12.82 -3.67
CA GLY A 81 -14.14 -12.42 -2.67
C GLY A 81 -15.35 -13.39 -2.61
N ASP A 82 -15.61 -14.10 -3.72
CA ASP A 82 -16.63 -15.14 -3.84
C ASP A 82 -16.06 -16.31 -4.67
N GLU A 83 -15.67 -17.37 -3.97
CA GLU A 83 -15.06 -18.58 -4.57
C GLU A 83 -15.99 -19.28 -5.55
N GLN A 84 -17.29 -19.32 -5.24
CA GLN A 84 -18.26 -19.99 -6.12
C GLN A 84 -18.43 -19.22 -7.42
N SER A 85 -18.53 -17.90 -7.36
CA SER A 85 -18.56 -17.05 -8.56
C SER A 85 -17.27 -17.16 -9.37
N ALA A 86 -16.09 -17.24 -8.71
CA ALA A 86 -14.81 -17.44 -9.39
C ALA A 86 -14.76 -18.79 -10.12
N ILE A 87 -15.18 -19.88 -9.46
CA ILE A 87 -15.27 -21.22 -10.08
C ILE A 87 -16.23 -21.20 -11.26
N GLN A 88 -17.43 -20.62 -11.07
CA GLN A 88 -18.45 -20.57 -12.15
C GLN A 88 -17.95 -19.79 -13.37
N LYS A 89 -17.23 -18.68 -13.15
CA LYS A 89 -16.64 -17.90 -14.22
C LYS A 89 -15.62 -18.74 -14.98
N MET A 90 -14.64 -19.34 -14.30
CA MET A 90 -13.63 -20.20 -14.92
C MET A 90 -14.25 -21.36 -15.72
N VAL A 91 -15.24 -22.02 -15.14
CA VAL A 91 -15.98 -23.12 -15.80
C VAL A 91 -16.75 -22.64 -17.03
N SER A 92 -17.33 -21.42 -17.00
CA SER A 92 -18.09 -20.88 -18.15
C SER A 92 -17.21 -20.48 -19.32
N GLU A 93 -15.96 -20.12 -19.08
CA GLU A 93 -14.98 -19.71 -20.11
C GLU A 93 -14.24 -20.93 -20.72
N MET A 94 -14.30 -22.11 -20.08
CA MET A 94 -13.58 -23.31 -20.50
C MET A 94 -14.33 -24.04 -21.62
N SER A 95 -13.58 -24.65 -22.55
CA SER A 95 -14.11 -25.53 -23.60
C SER A 95 -14.66 -26.84 -23.00
N PRO A 96 -15.76 -27.39 -23.50
CA PRO A 96 -16.30 -28.65 -23.01
C PRO A 96 -15.31 -29.81 -23.17
N LEU A 97 -15.25 -30.69 -22.19
CA LEU A 97 -14.42 -31.90 -22.24
C LEU A 97 -14.92 -32.84 -23.35
N LYS A 98 -13.98 -33.37 -24.17
CA LYS A 98 -14.29 -34.15 -25.40
C LYS A 98 -15.26 -35.31 -25.20
N SER A 99 -15.37 -35.87 -24.00
CA SER A 99 -16.22 -37.04 -23.71
C SER A 99 -17.49 -36.72 -22.95
N PHE A 100 -17.82 -35.42 -22.75
CA PHE A 100 -18.93 -34.98 -21.95
C PHE A 100 -19.85 -34.03 -22.77
N SER A 101 -21.11 -33.96 -22.39
CA SER A 101 -21.97 -32.85 -22.82
C SER A 101 -21.43 -31.52 -22.22
N VAL A 102 -21.89 -30.39 -22.74
CA VAL A 102 -21.52 -29.07 -22.21
C VAL A 102 -21.91 -28.98 -20.72
N GLU A 103 -23.10 -29.44 -20.36
CA GLU A 103 -23.60 -29.38 -18.99
C GLU A 103 -22.85 -30.32 -18.06
N ASP A 104 -22.66 -31.60 -18.50
CA ASP A 104 -21.89 -32.56 -17.68
C ASP A 104 -20.44 -32.12 -17.49
N SER A 105 -19.82 -31.48 -18.50
CA SER A 105 -18.49 -30.88 -18.39
C SER A 105 -18.43 -29.81 -17.31
N LYS A 106 -19.40 -28.91 -17.26
CA LYS A 106 -19.46 -27.84 -16.25
C LYS A 106 -19.63 -28.41 -14.85
N ILE A 107 -20.52 -29.36 -14.67
CA ILE A 107 -20.73 -30.03 -13.38
C ILE A 107 -19.44 -30.72 -12.93
N TYR A 108 -18.83 -31.54 -13.78
CA TYR A 108 -17.61 -32.27 -13.45
C TYR A 108 -16.46 -31.36 -13.08
N VAL A 109 -16.20 -30.29 -13.86
CA VAL A 109 -15.11 -29.35 -13.61
C VAL A 109 -15.37 -28.54 -12.34
N SER A 110 -16.60 -28.11 -12.10
CA SER A 110 -16.98 -27.40 -10.87
C SER A 110 -16.75 -28.27 -9.64
N ASP A 111 -17.17 -29.53 -9.66
CA ASP A 111 -16.99 -30.46 -8.54
C ASP A 111 -15.49 -30.74 -8.29
N MET A 112 -14.72 -30.94 -9.36
CA MET A 112 -13.27 -31.14 -9.27
C MET A 112 -12.57 -29.92 -8.68
N LEU A 113 -12.90 -28.71 -9.12
CA LEU A 113 -12.30 -27.47 -8.59
C LEU A 113 -12.68 -27.26 -7.11
N ASN A 114 -13.91 -27.55 -6.72
CA ASN A 114 -14.34 -27.52 -5.32
C ASN A 114 -13.61 -28.53 -4.44
N GLU A 115 -13.31 -29.74 -4.95
CA GLU A 115 -12.53 -30.74 -4.24
C GLU A 115 -11.06 -30.32 -4.09
N GLU A 116 -10.43 -29.83 -5.17
CA GLU A 116 -9.07 -29.31 -5.13
C GLU A 116 -8.96 -28.10 -4.19
N LEU A 117 -9.95 -27.21 -4.18
CA LEU A 117 -10.00 -26.07 -3.26
C LEU A 117 -10.10 -26.50 -1.80
N ARG A 118 -10.93 -27.51 -1.48
CA ARG A 118 -10.97 -28.07 -0.12
C ARG A 118 -9.62 -28.66 0.30
N ASN A 119 -8.95 -29.39 -0.60
CA ASN A 119 -7.64 -29.95 -0.35
C ASN A 119 -6.57 -28.88 -0.20
N TYR A 120 -6.64 -27.82 -1.00
CA TYR A 120 -5.79 -26.65 -0.91
C TYR A 120 -5.91 -25.97 0.46
N ARG A 121 -7.12 -25.71 0.93
CA ARG A 121 -7.39 -25.08 2.24
C ARG A 121 -6.95 -25.91 3.45
N ILE A 122 -6.87 -27.23 3.31
CA ILE A 122 -6.35 -28.11 4.37
C ILE A 122 -4.82 -28.08 4.42
N LYS A 123 -4.16 -27.97 3.27
CA LYS A 123 -2.70 -28.14 3.13
C LYS A 123 -1.94 -26.84 3.07
N VAL A 124 -2.56 -25.76 2.58
CA VAL A 124 -1.93 -24.45 2.39
C VAL A 124 -2.47 -23.50 3.44
N PRO A 125 -1.62 -22.82 4.23
CA PRO A 125 -2.05 -21.82 5.19
C PRO A 125 -2.74 -20.64 4.50
N GLU A 126 -3.45 -19.84 5.27
CA GLU A 126 -4.05 -18.61 4.73
C GLU A 126 -2.97 -17.65 4.21
N HIS A 127 -3.33 -16.87 3.19
CA HIS A 127 -2.43 -15.86 2.61
C HIS A 127 -1.96 -14.87 3.70
N PRO A 128 -0.66 -14.56 3.80
CA PRO A 128 -0.09 -13.77 4.88
C PRO A 128 -0.67 -12.36 5.04
N ASP A 129 -1.20 -11.80 3.96
CA ASP A 129 -1.84 -10.48 3.98
C ASP A 129 -3.30 -10.53 4.44
N LYS A 130 -3.89 -11.73 4.55
CA LYS A 130 -5.28 -11.89 4.99
C LYS A 130 -5.42 -11.39 6.44
N GLY A 131 -6.37 -10.50 6.65
CA GLY A 131 -6.59 -9.84 7.94
C GLY A 131 -5.76 -8.59 8.19
N LEU A 132 -4.70 -8.35 7.41
CA LEU A 132 -3.91 -7.11 7.45
C LEU A 132 -4.25 -6.20 6.26
N ALA A 133 -4.34 -6.73 5.04
CA ALA A 133 -4.74 -5.96 3.87
C ALA A 133 -6.19 -5.47 4.00
N TYR A 134 -6.43 -4.28 3.48
CA TYR A 134 -7.77 -3.73 3.35
C TYR A 134 -8.38 -4.13 2.00
N TYR A 135 -9.47 -4.84 2.02
CA TYR A 135 -10.27 -5.23 0.85
C TYR A 135 -11.41 -4.23 0.68
N THR A 136 -11.48 -3.60 -0.50
CA THR A 136 -12.35 -2.44 -0.76
C THR A 136 -13.85 -2.73 -0.64
N GLU A 137 -14.27 -3.98 -0.82
CA GLU A 137 -15.66 -4.43 -0.66
C GLU A 137 -16.10 -4.55 0.80
N THR A 138 -15.17 -4.66 1.74
CA THR A 138 -15.49 -4.95 3.15
C THR A 138 -15.93 -3.73 3.95
N TRP A 139 -15.49 -2.54 3.59
CA TRP A 139 -15.70 -1.28 4.34
C TRP A 139 -15.30 -1.38 5.82
N ASN A 140 -14.39 -2.27 6.15
CA ASN A 140 -13.98 -2.52 7.53
C ASN A 140 -12.97 -1.47 8.02
N PRO A 141 -13.34 -0.60 8.98
CA PRO A 141 -12.46 0.47 9.46
C PRO A 141 -11.21 -0.06 10.18
N LEU A 142 -11.28 -1.24 10.79
CA LEU A 142 -10.13 -1.83 11.46
C LEU A 142 -9.06 -2.24 10.45
N THR A 143 -9.45 -2.86 9.34
CA THR A 143 -8.49 -3.23 8.29
C THR A 143 -8.04 -2.02 7.46
N MET A 144 -8.84 -0.94 7.36
CA MET A 144 -8.37 0.35 6.80
C MET A 144 -7.17 0.90 7.59
N ILE A 145 -7.17 0.75 8.92
CA ILE A 145 -6.07 1.19 9.78
C ILE A 145 -4.94 0.16 9.80
N ALA A 146 -5.26 -1.12 9.94
CA ALA A 146 -4.28 -2.20 10.03
C ALA A 146 -3.41 -2.32 8.77
N SER A 147 -4.02 -2.09 7.60
CA SER A 147 -3.33 -2.15 6.31
C SER A 147 -2.15 -1.18 6.18
N ALA A 148 -2.16 -0.07 6.93
CA ALA A 148 -1.04 0.86 6.96
C ALA A 148 0.24 0.26 7.57
N PHE A 149 0.14 -0.81 8.35
CA PHE A 149 1.29 -1.46 9.00
C PHE A 149 1.84 -2.65 8.19
N ALA A 150 1.09 -3.16 7.22
CA ALA A 150 1.47 -4.29 6.39
C ALA A 150 2.23 -3.86 5.12
N HIS A 151 3.17 -4.68 4.64
CA HIS A 151 3.96 -4.37 3.45
C HIS A 151 4.23 -5.63 2.62
N GLY A 152 4.10 -5.51 1.30
CA GLY A 152 4.22 -6.64 0.36
C GLY A 152 5.65 -6.97 -0.10
N SER A 153 6.67 -6.14 0.24
CA SER A 153 8.06 -6.40 -0.17
C SER A 153 9.07 -5.59 0.64
N TRP A 154 10.34 -6.03 0.63
CA TRP A 154 11.45 -5.29 1.26
C TRP A 154 11.60 -3.87 0.73
N SER A 155 11.53 -3.66 -0.57
CA SER A 155 11.60 -2.32 -1.15
C SER A 155 10.43 -1.46 -0.70
N HIS A 156 9.23 -2.04 -0.65
CA HIS A 156 8.02 -1.34 -0.24
C HIS A 156 8.13 -0.81 1.20
N ILE A 157 8.54 -1.65 2.17
CA ILE A 157 8.70 -1.17 3.55
C ILE A 157 9.85 -0.19 3.69
N ILE A 158 11.02 -0.45 3.09
CA ILE A 158 12.19 0.41 3.22
C ILE A 158 11.86 1.83 2.74
N PHE A 159 11.29 1.97 1.54
CA PHE A 159 10.93 3.29 1.02
C PHE A 159 9.85 3.96 1.87
N ASN A 160 8.81 3.23 2.29
CA ASN A 160 7.79 3.78 3.16
C ASN A 160 8.37 4.33 4.47
N LEU A 161 9.25 3.59 5.14
CA LEU A 161 9.83 4.03 6.41
C LEU A 161 10.74 5.26 6.23
N PHE A 162 11.55 5.32 5.18
CA PHE A 162 12.38 6.51 4.89
C PHE A 162 11.51 7.75 4.67
N PHE A 163 10.49 7.65 3.81
CA PHE A 163 9.58 8.76 3.56
C PHE A 163 8.80 9.14 4.82
N PHE A 164 8.31 8.14 5.55
CA PHE A 164 7.57 8.38 6.77
C PHE A 164 8.40 9.17 7.79
N VAL A 165 9.60 8.72 8.11
CA VAL A 165 10.49 9.41 9.06
C VAL A 165 10.80 10.84 8.60
N ALA A 166 11.04 11.05 7.31
CA ALA A 166 11.40 12.36 6.76
C ALA A 166 10.33 13.43 7.02
N PHE A 167 9.06 13.07 7.04
CA PHE A 167 7.94 13.99 7.26
C PHE A 167 7.34 13.86 8.66
N ALA A 168 7.04 12.62 9.10
CA ALA A 168 6.30 12.35 10.31
C ALA A 168 7.02 12.78 11.59
N ALA A 169 8.34 12.65 11.65
CA ALA A 169 9.12 13.07 12.81
C ALA A 169 8.96 14.56 13.12
N THR A 170 8.98 15.40 12.08
CA THR A 170 8.76 16.85 12.26
C THR A 170 7.31 17.16 12.61
N ILE A 171 6.37 16.48 11.96
CA ILE A 171 4.93 16.64 12.22
C ILE A 171 4.62 16.29 13.68
N GLU A 172 5.08 15.14 14.19
CA GLU A 172 4.87 14.74 15.58
C GLU A 172 5.31 15.79 16.59
N VAL A 173 6.49 16.38 16.36
CA VAL A 173 7.02 17.39 17.26
C VAL A 173 6.22 18.70 17.21
N LEU A 174 5.72 19.07 16.04
CA LEU A 174 4.95 20.31 15.83
C LEU A 174 3.53 20.22 16.39
N ILE A 175 2.82 19.12 16.13
CA ILE A 175 1.39 19.03 16.48
C ILE A 175 1.11 18.30 17.79
N GLY A 176 2.11 17.59 18.34
CA GLY A 176 1.99 16.81 19.56
C GLY A 176 1.33 15.43 19.36
N PRO A 177 1.38 14.58 20.39
CA PRO A 177 1.03 13.16 20.25
C PRO A 177 -0.44 12.90 19.93
N ILE A 178 -1.36 13.64 20.56
CA ILE A 178 -2.81 13.42 20.36
C ILE A 178 -3.23 13.77 18.92
N ALA A 179 -2.81 14.94 18.42
CA ALA A 179 -3.13 15.35 17.06
C ALA A 179 -2.43 14.47 16.02
N TYR A 180 -1.23 13.95 16.34
CA TYR A 180 -0.50 13.02 15.48
C TYR A 180 -1.24 11.69 15.31
N VAL A 181 -1.70 11.08 16.41
CA VAL A 181 -2.51 9.85 16.34
C VAL A 181 -3.83 10.13 15.62
N GLY A 182 -4.49 11.24 15.91
CA GLY A 182 -5.71 11.65 15.22
C GLY A 182 -5.51 11.81 13.71
N LEU A 183 -4.40 12.41 13.28
CA LEU A 183 -4.03 12.52 11.87
C LEU A 183 -3.83 11.13 11.23
N PHE A 184 -3.05 10.26 11.89
CA PHE A 184 -2.79 8.91 11.40
C PHE A 184 -4.09 8.14 11.13
N LEU A 185 -4.98 8.13 12.12
CA LEU A 185 -6.29 7.47 12.01
C LEU A 185 -7.17 8.11 10.93
N ALA A 186 -7.26 9.43 10.91
CA ALA A 186 -8.07 10.16 9.93
C ALA A 186 -7.61 9.89 8.50
N VAL A 187 -6.31 9.92 8.24
CA VAL A 187 -5.76 9.64 6.90
C VAL A 187 -6.01 8.18 6.52
N SER A 188 -5.75 7.21 7.41
CA SER A 188 -5.98 5.79 7.14
C SER A 188 -7.45 5.50 6.78
N LEU A 189 -8.39 6.05 7.54
CA LEU A 189 -9.83 5.89 7.27
C LEU A 189 -10.24 6.60 5.98
N PHE A 190 -9.77 7.82 5.76
CA PHE A 190 -10.10 8.58 4.57
C PHE A 190 -9.61 7.89 3.29
N THR A 191 -8.36 7.42 3.28
CA THR A 191 -7.81 6.68 2.13
C THR A 191 -8.56 5.37 1.89
N GLY A 192 -8.91 4.62 2.93
CA GLY A 192 -9.69 3.40 2.83
C GLY A 192 -11.08 3.64 2.23
N VAL A 193 -11.80 4.65 2.73
CA VAL A 193 -13.13 5.04 2.20
C VAL A 193 -13.04 5.41 0.72
N PHE A 194 -12.07 6.24 0.34
CA PHE A 194 -11.92 6.65 -1.07
C PHE A 194 -11.46 5.51 -1.97
N SER A 195 -10.67 4.56 -1.48
CA SER A 195 -10.35 3.33 -2.21
C SER A 195 -11.60 2.52 -2.50
N SER A 196 -12.50 2.35 -1.51
CA SER A 196 -13.78 1.66 -1.72
C SER A 196 -14.72 2.41 -2.66
N VAL A 197 -14.80 3.73 -2.56
CA VAL A 197 -15.57 4.55 -3.52
C VAL A 197 -15.03 4.39 -4.94
N SER A 198 -13.70 4.38 -5.11
CA SER A 198 -13.06 4.17 -6.41
C SER A 198 -13.36 2.77 -6.96
N ALA A 199 -13.29 1.73 -6.11
CA ALA A 199 -13.63 0.36 -6.48
C ALA A 199 -15.09 0.24 -6.96
N LEU A 200 -16.03 0.84 -6.25
CA LEU A 200 -17.43 0.90 -6.66
C LEU A 200 -17.63 1.62 -7.99
N ALA A 201 -16.94 2.72 -8.21
CA ALA A 201 -17.05 3.51 -9.44
C ALA A 201 -16.46 2.78 -10.67
N SER A 202 -15.40 2.00 -10.48
CA SER A 202 -14.74 1.22 -11.55
C SER A 202 -15.35 -0.18 -11.74
N GLY A 203 -16.20 -0.64 -10.82
CA GLY A 203 -16.73 -2.01 -10.84
C GLY A 203 -15.67 -3.09 -10.57
N SER A 204 -14.50 -2.70 -10.02
CA SER A 204 -13.38 -3.61 -9.75
C SER A 204 -12.99 -3.55 -8.28
N HIS A 205 -12.96 -4.69 -7.62
CA HIS A 205 -12.49 -4.81 -6.24
C HIS A 205 -11.00 -5.11 -6.19
N PHE A 206 -10.32 -4.52 -5.21
CA PHE A 206 -8.89 -4.73 -5.01
C PHE A 206 -8.55 -4.66 -3.51
N SER A 207 -7.41 -5.21 -3.17
CA SER A 207 -6.84 -5.06 -1.83
C SER A 207 -5.73 -4.02 -1.83
N THR A 208 -5.55 -3.36 -0.68
CA THR A 208 -4.51 -2.37 -0.48
C THR A 208 -3.82 -2.57 0.87
N LEU A 209 -2.52 -2.36 0.89
CA LEU A 209 -1.68 -2.38 2.10
C LEU A 209 -0.49 -1.44 1.92
N GLY A 210 0.07 -0.99 3.02
CA GLY A 210 1.24 -0.12 3.06
C GLY A 210 1.00 1.21 3.74
N LEU A 211 2.05 1.73 4.34
CA LEU A 211 2.06 3.01 5.05
C LEU A 211 1.92 4.22 4.10
N SER A 212 2.01 4.02 2.80
CA SER A 212 2.19 5.08 1.79
C SER A 212 1.08 6.13 1.78
N GLY A 213 -0.18 5.74 1.96
CA GLY A 213 -1.29 6.69 2.09
C GLY A 213 -1.10 7.65 3.28
N VAL A 214 -0.66 7.12 4.43
CA VAL A 214 -0.33 7.93 5.62
C VAL A 214 0.91 8.78 5.37
N VAL A 215 1.93 8.27 4.68
CA VAL A 215 3.11 9.06 4.27
C VAL A 215 2.70 10.26 3.45
N MET A 216 1.82 10.08 2.46
CA MET A 216 1.29 11.18 1.66
C MET A 216 0.47 12.16 2.51
N GLY A 217 -0.27 11.65 3.50
CA GLY A 217 -0.97 12.50 4.47
C GLY A 217 -0.02 13.35 5.31
N MET A 218 1.07 12.77 5.81
CA MET A 218 2.13 13.51 6.50
C MET A 218 2.79 14.56 5.58
N MET A 219 3.03 14.22 4.31
CA MET A 219 3.56 15.15 3.31
C MET A 219 2.58 16.31 3.04
N GLY A 220 1.29 16.02 2.88
CA GLY A 220 0.24 17.03 2.68
C GLY A 220 0.15 17.99 3.88
N LEU A 221 0.14 17.48 5.11
CA LEU A 221 0.16 18.30 6.31
C LEU A 221 1.46 19.10 6.44
N PHE A 222 2.61 18.51 6.13
CA PHE A 222 3.90 19.21 6.14
C PHE A 222 3.89 20.41 5.17
N ALA A 223 3.37 20.21 3.96
CA ALA A 223 3.24 21.28 2.96
C ALA A 223 2.31 22.40 3.45
N TYR A 224 1.26 22.07 4.23
CA TYR A 224 0.40 23.06 4.87
C TYR A 224 1.09 23.84 5.98
N LEU A 225 1.75 23.15 6.93
CA LEU A 225 2.36 23.78 8.10
C LEU A 225 3.66 24.52 7.77
N LEU A 226 4.48 23.95 6.92
CA LEU A 226 5.83 24.40 6.58
C LEU A 226 6.04 24.51 5.05
N PRO A 227 5.30 25.37 4.33
CA PRO A 227 5.34 25.43 2.87
C PRO A 227 6.73 25.77 2.30
N LYS A 228 7.55 26.52 3.05
CA LYS A 228 8.94 26.84 2.72
C LYS A 228 9.95 25.85 3.32
N GLY A 229 9.47 24.90 4.12
CA GLY A 229 10.30 23.86 4.72
C GLY A 229 10.96 23.01 3.65
N LYS A 230 12.21 22.66 3.87
CA LYS A 230 12.99 21.85 2.94
C LYS A 230 13.20 20.46 3.51
N ILE A 231 13.18 19.49 2.63
CA ILE A 231 13.51 18.11 2.93
C ILE A 231 14.85 17.79 2.29
N ARG A 232 15.77 17.29 3.10
CA ARG A 232 17.06 16.83 2.59
C ARG A 232 16.89 15.49 1.95
N CYS A 233 17.14 15.44 0.63
CA CYS A 233 17.08 14.23 -0.19
C CYS A 233 18.48 13.82 -0.60
N TYR A 234 18.80 12.53 -0.49
CA TYR A 234 19.95 11.97 -1.16
C TYR A 234 19.56 11.59 -2.57
N TYR A 235 20.47 11.85 -3.51
CA TYR A 235 20.32 11.40 -4.88
C TYR A 235 21.47 10.51 -5.28
N TRP A 236 21.16 9.53 -6.09
CA TRP A 236 22.12 8.68 -6.77
C TRP A 236 21.74 8.59 -8.24
N PHE A 237 22.65 9.00 -9.09
CA PHE A 237 22.49 8.90 -10.53
C PHE A 237 23.82 8.37 -11.13
N ILE A 238 23.84 7.08 -11.45
CA ILE A 238 24.99 6.32 -11.95
C ILE A 238 26.19 6.44 -10.98
N ILE A 239 27.15 7.32 -11.27
CA ILE A 239 28.35 7.59 -10.45
C ILE A 239 28.23 8.88 -9.63
N PHE A 240 27.18 9.67 -9.84
CA PHE A 240 26.97 10.92 -9.11
C PHE A 240 26.05 10.66 -7.92
N PHE A 241 26.52 10.96 -6.74
CA PHE A 241 25.75 10.90 -5.51
C PHE A 241 25.96 12.17 -4.70
N GLY A 242 24.94 12.56 -3.97
CA GLY A 242 24.98 13.76 -3.15
C GLY A 242 23.70 14.00 -2.39
N SER A 243 23.60 15.15 -1.76
CA SER A 243 22.37 15.57 -1.09
C SER A 243 21.93 16.95 -1.57
N VAL A 244 20.61 17.12 -1.70
CA VAL A 244 19.98 18.38 -2.06
C VAL A 244 18.81 18.64 -1.11
N ALA A 245 18.60 19.90 -0.76
CA ALA A 245 17.45 20.31 0.04
C ALA A 245 16.33 20.79 -0.90
N ILE A 246 15.27 20.00 -1.01
CA ILE A 246 14.11 20.26 -1.89
C ILE A 246 12.97 20.84 -1.05
N PRO A 247 12.30 21.91 -1.49
CA PRO A 247 11.11 22.41 -0.81
C PRO A 247 10.03 21.33 -0.72
N ALA A 248 9.37 21.22 0.44
CA ALA A 248 8.37 20.18 0.66
C ALA A 248 7.21 20.22 -0.36
N TRP A 249 6.78 21.43 -0.76
CA TRP A 249 5.76 21.58 -1.79
C TRP A 249 6.18 21.01 -3.16
N ALA A 250 7.47 21.13 -3.50
CA ALA A 250 7.99 20.60 -4.76
C ALA A 250 8.05 19.07 -4.74
N LEU A 251 8.40 18.48 -3.59
CA LEU A 251 8.30 17.01 -3.40
C LEU A 251 6.87 16.54 -3.45
N ALA A 252 5.95 17.22 -2.75
CA ALA A 252 4.53 16.88 -2.79
C ALA A 252 3.98 16.96 -4.23
N LEU A 253 4.31 18.02 -4.97
CA LEU A 253 3.91 18.16 -6.37
C LEU A 253 4.50 17.05 -7.25
N TRP A 254 5.76 16.68 -7.03
CA TRP A 254 6.42 15.62 -7.79
C TRP A 254 5.77 14.24 -7.55
N TYR A 255 5.56 13.85 -6.30
CA TYR A 255 5.02 12.53 -5.97
C TYR A 255 3.51 12.45 -6.22
N ILE A 256 2.72 13.36 -5.64
CA ILE A 256 1.26 13.38 -5.82
C ILE A 256 0.90 13.71 -7.28
N GLY A 257 1.63 14.65 -7.91
CA GLY A 257 1.45 14.98 -9.31
C GLY A 257 1.80 13.84 -10.24
N GLY A 258 2.84 13.06 -9.93
CA GLY A 258 3.19 11.83 -10.65
C GLY A 258 2.09 10.78 -10.55
N ASP A 259 1.52 10.58 -9.37
CA ASP A 259 0.41 9.67 -9.14
C ASP A 259 -0.86 10.12 -9.89
N ILE A 260 -1.17 11.42 -9.89
CA ILE A 260 -2.28 11.97 -10.67
C ILE A 260 -2.05 11.76 -12.18
N TYR A 261 -0.83 12.04 -12.66
CA TYR A 261 -0.48 11.77 -14.06
C TYR A 261 -0.66 10.28 -14.41
N ALA A 262 -0.21 9.37 -13.54
CA ALA A 262 -0.35 7.93 -13.72
C ALA A 262 -1.82 7.49 -13.81
N LEU A 263 -2.75 8.09 -13.03
CA LEU A 263 -4.19 7.85 -13.14
C LEU A 263 -4.74 8.16 -14.53
N PHE A 264 -4.27 9.25 -15.17
CA PHE A 264 -4.74 9.66 -16.49
C PHE A 264 -4.01 8.97 -17.65
N ALA A 265 -2.77 8.55 -17.45
CA ALA A 265 -1.95 7.92 -18.49
C ALA A 265 -2.31 6.45 -18.75
N SER A 266 -3.26 5.87 -18.01
CA SER A 266 -3.69 4.46 -18.11
C SER A 266 -2.52 3.46 -18.06
N THR A 267 -1.42 3.83 -17.37
CA THR A 267 -0.30 2.92 -17.16
C THR A 267 -0.73 1.83 -16.19
N GLU A 268 -0.35 0.59 -16.46
CA GLU A 268 -0.58 -0.52 -15.53
C GLU A 268 0.01 -0.15 -14.16
N HIS A 269 -0.88 0.13 -13.24
CA HIS A 269 -0.49 0.51 -11.88
C HIS A 269 -0.24 -0.78 -11.12
N GLY A 270 0.99 -1.27 -11.17
CA GLY A 270 1.43 -2.34 -10.29
C GLY A 270 1.03 -2.07 -8.83
N MET A 271 1.49 -2.76 -7.86
CA MET A 271 1.11 -2.75 -6.43
C MET A 271 0.97 -1.37 -5.71
N VAL A 272 0.99 -0.26 -6.44
CA VAL A 272 0.85 1.09 -5.90
C VAL A 272 -0.61 1.55 -5.99
N ASN A 273 -1.27 1.74 -4.86
CA ASN A 273 -2.61 2.32 -4.80
C ASN A 273 -2.52 3.85 -4.97
N VAL A 274 -2.51 4.31 -6.22
CA VAL A 274 -2.42 5.73 -6.57
C VAL A 274 -3.55 6.55 -5.94
N MET A 275 -4.76 5.99 -5.84
CA MET A 275 -5.89 6.67 -5.23
C MET A 275 -5.65 6.94 -3.74
N ALA A 276 -5.06 5.97 -3.00
CA ALA A 276 -4.73 6.16 -1.59
C ALA A 276 -3.64 7.24 -1.39
N HIS A 277 -2.70 7.37 -2.33
CA HIS A 277 -1.68 8.42 -2.29
C HIS A 277 -2.27 9.81 -2.46
N VAL A 278 -3.05 10.01 -3.52
CA VAL A 278 -3.69 11.31 -3.81
C VAL A 278 -4.63 11.72 -2.68
N THR A 279 -5.51 10.82 -2.26
CA THR A 279 -6.47 11.09 -1.19
C THR A 279 -5.79 11.25 0.16
N GLY A 280 -4.71 10.52 0.44
CA GLY A 280 -3.88 10.70 1.64
C GLY A 280 -3.29 12.11 1.71
N GLY A 281 -2.66 12.58 0.64
CA GLY A 281 -2.12 13.95 0.57
C GLY A 281 -3.18 15.03 0.79
N ILE A 282 -4.35 14.87 0.16
CA ILE A 282 -5.49 15.77 0.36
C ILE A 282 -5.97 15.73 1.81
N ALA A 283 -6.16 14.53 2.39
CA ALA A 283 -6.62 14.36 3.76
C ALA A 283 -5.70 15.07 4.78
N GLY A 284 -4.38 14.88 4.65
CA GLY A 284 -3.41 15.53 5.52
C GLY A 284 -3.43 17.06 5.41
N TYR A 285 -3.54 17.59 4.19
CA TYR A 285 -3.64 19.02 3.97
C TYR A 285 -4.94 19.61 4.57
N LEU A 286 -6.08 18.94 4.34
CA LEU A 286 -7.38 19.33 4.90
C LEU A 286 -7.40 19.23 6.44
N PHE A 287 -6.80 18.18 7.01
CA PHE A 287 -6.65 18.07 8.47
C PHE A 287 -5.93 19.30 9.04
N GLY A 288 -4.89 19.77 8.37
CA GLY A 288 -4.19 20.99 8.72
C GLY A 288 -5.08 22.22 8.69
N ILE A 289 -5.87 22.39 7.64
CA ILE A 289 -6.82 23.54 7.50
C ILE A 289 -7.87 23.53 8.61
N ILE A 290 -8.41 22.35 8.93
CA ILE A 290 -9.54 22.23 9.86
C ILE A 290 -9.07 22.38 11.31
N PHE A 291 -7.98 21.69 11.69
CA PHE A 291 -7.62 21.52 13.09
C PHE A 291 -6.36 22.27 13.55
N LEU A 292 -5.49 22.71 12.62
CA LEU A 292 -4.13 23.16 12.96
C LEU A 292 -3.80 24.58 12.51
N GLN A 293 -4.81 25.45 12.35
CA GLN A 293 -4.61 26.85 11.94
C GLN A 293 -3.73 27.63 12.92
N LYS A 294 -3.88 27.38 14.23
CA LYS A 294 -3.04 28.00 15.28
C LYS A 294 -1.58 27.56 15.14
N VAL A 295 -1.34 26.26 15.01
CA VAL A 295 0.02 25.70 14.81
C VAL A 295 0.66 26.27 13.55
N ARG A 296 -0.11 26.43 12.46
CA ARG A 296 0.38 27.09 11.24
C ARG A 296 0.80 28.54 11.48
N GLY A 297 0.04 29.29 12.29
CA GLY A 297 0.43 30.64 12.68
C GLY A 297 1.76 30.69 13.40
N GLU A 298 1.95 29.81 14.38
CA GLU A 298 3.20 29.69 15.16
C GLU A 298 4.39 29.27 14.28
N THR A 299 4.21 28.29 13.41
CA THR A 299 5.27 27.84 12.48
C THR A 299 5.68 28.90 11.47
N ARG A 300 4.74 29.72 10.99
CA ARG A 300 5.04 30.86 10.12
C ARG A 300 5.90 31.91 10.82
N MET A 301 5.58 32.24 12.07
CA MET A 301 6.38 33.18 12.87
C MET A 301 7.80 32.68 13.08
N MET A 302 7.96 31.39 13.43
CA MET A 302 9.28 30.75 13.56
C MET A 302 10.10 30.81 12.26
N GLN A 303 9.47 30.55 11.12
CA GLN A 303 10.14 30.64 9.82
C GLN A 303 10.58 32.08 9.48
N GLN A 304 9.73 33.06 9.72
CA GLN A 304 10.05 34.47 9.50
C GLN A 304 11.21 34.95 10.39
N GLU A 305 11.24 34.51 11.64
CA GLU A 305 12.34 34.83 12.57
C GLU A 305 13.67 34.19 12.12
N ALA A 306 13.62 32.93 11.68
CA ALA A 306 14.80 32.25 11.13
C ALA A 306 15.33 32.94 9.87
N ASP A 307 14.44 33.33 8.93
CA ASP A 307 14.80 34.06 7.72
C ASP A 307 15.45 35.42 8.07
N ARG A 308 14.90 36.15 9.05
CA ARG A 308 15.46 37.42 9.53
C ARG A 308 16.84 37.26 10.13
N LYS A 309 17.05 36.25 11.00
CA LYS A 309 18.37 35.95 11.58
C LYS A 309 19.39 35.60 10.50
N ALA A 310 19.01 34.78 9.51
CA ALA A 310 19.87 34.42 8.40
C ALA A 310 20.26 35.63 7.52
N LEU A 311 19.32 36.57 7.31
CA LEU A 311 19.61 37.81 6.57
C LEU A 311 20.59 38.70 7.34
N THR A 312 20.35 38.90 8.65
CA THR A 312 21.25 39.72 9.49
C THR A 312 22.66 39.15 9.51
N ALA A 313 22.82 37.82 9.60
CA ALA A 313 24.11 37.12 9.58
C ALA A 313 24.85 37.21 8.24
N ARG A 314 24.16 37.53 7.13
CA ARG A 314 24.75 37.73 5.81
C ARG A 314 25.21 39.18 5.58
N ILE A 315 24.67 40.13 6.34
CA ILE A 315 24.95 41.56 6.22
C ILE A 315 26.06 41.98 7.21
N ALA A 316 26.24 41.23 8.30
CA ALA A 316 27.35 41.40 9.25
C ALA A 316 28.61 40.67 8.76
#